data_78ed56f382ba4122e16d2e94e3c78d6e
#
_entry.id   78ed56f382ba4122e16d2e94e3c78d6e
#
_cell.length_a   1.000
_cell.length_b   1.000
_cell.length_c   1.000
_cell.angle_alpha   90.00
_cell.angle_beta   90.00
_cell.angle_gamma   90.00
#
_symmetry.space_group_name_H-M   'P 1'
#
loop_
_entity.id
_entity.type
_entity.pdbx_description
1 polymer ?
#
loop_
_entity_poly.entity_id
_entity_poly.type
_entity_poly.pdbx_seq_one_letter_code
_entity_poly.pdbx_strand_id
1 'polypeptide(L)'
;MNSPTDISSDKSLLWLMAIACGLCAGANYYCQPLISSIQQSFGAPQSQVALTVTFAQVSYALGLLFIVPLGDIVNKTKFIPLLMLGAAAGLGICALSVNLPMLWIGTIIAGLFSVAAQVLIPLVTLAVRPEKIGQVVGFLMSGLLVGILLSTSLSGLFSNLIHWKVIYIVSAALMLALAGILMRRLPAVSTSRMSYGSIFKSMAQ
;
A
#
# COMPACT_ATOMS: atom_id res chain seq x y z
N MET A 1 0.64 -33.19 -10.68
CA MET A 1 1.41 -32.01 -10.19
C MET A 1 1.15 -30.89 -11.18
N ASN A 2 0.23 -29.96 -10.83
CA ASN A 2 0.00 -28.80 -11.67
C ASN A 2 1.22 -27.90 -11.57
N SER A 3 1.87 -27.64 -12.72
CA SER A 3 2.98 -26.69 -12.83
C SER A 3 2.52 -25.35 -12.23
N PRO A 4 3.30 -24.74 -11.33
CA PRO A 4 2.96 -23.38 -10.85
C PRO A 4 2.83 -22.48 -12.08
N THR A 5 1.75 -21.73 -12.15
CA THR A 5 1.49 -20.77 -13.22
C THR A 5 2.62 -19.74 -13.19
N ASP A 6 3.59 -19.88 -14.10
CA ASP A 6 4.74 -18.96 -14.19
C ASP A 6 4.26 -17.61 -14.70
N ILE A 7 4.07 -16.66 -13.77
CA ILE A 7 3.64 -15.29 -14.09
C ILE A 7 4.76 -14.43 -14.67
N SER A 8 6.00 -14.94 -14.76
CA SER A 8 7.13 -14.17 -15.30
C SER A 8 6.96 -13.79 -16.78
N SER A 9 6.10 -14.49 -17.51
CA SER A 9 5.78 -14.20 -18.92
C SER A 9 4.64 -13.18 -19.10
N ASP A 10 3.80 -12.97 -18.06
CA ASP A 10 2.71 -11.97 -18.13
C ASP A 10 3.23 -10.58 -17.73
N LYS A 11 3.83 -9.89 -18.70
CA LYS A 11 4.34 -8.52 -18.50
C LYS A 11 3.25 -7.55 -18.02
N SER A 12 2.00 -7.72 -18.48
CA SER A 12 0.88 -6.86 -18.07
C SER A 12 0.58 -6.99 -16.58
N LEU A 13 0.56 -8.23 -16.07
CA LEU A 13 0.36 -8.48 -14.65
C LEU A 13 1.52 -7.93 -13.81
N LEU A 14 2.76 -8.11 -14.25
CA LEU A 14 3.94 -7.57 -13.56
C LEU A 14 3.92 -6.05 -13.46
N TRP A 15 3.52 -5.35 -14.53
CA TRP A 15 3.34 -3.89 -14.49
C TRP A 15 2.25 -3.47 -13.52
N LEU A 16 1.09 -4.14 -13.53
CA LEU A 16 0.00 -3.87 -12.58
C LEU A 16 0.46 -4.06 -11.14
N MET A 17 1.23 -5.12 -10.86
CA MET A 17 1.77 -5.39 -9.53
C MET A 17 2.81 -4.33 -9.11
N ALA A 18 3.69 -3.90 -10.01
CA ALA A 18 4.67 -2.84 -9.74
C ALA A 18 3.99 -1.50 -9.44
N ILE A 19 2.95 -1.13 -10.22
CA ILE A 19 2.16 0.07 -9.98
C ILE A 19 1.42 -0.02 -8.64
N ALA A 20 0.87 -1.19 -8.30
CA ALA A 20 0.21 -1.41 -7.02
C ALA A 20 1.19 -1.28 -5.85
N CYS A 21 2.41 -1.81 -5.96
CA CYS A 21 3.47 -1.61 -4.97
C CYS A 21 3.80 -0.13 -4.78
N GLY A 22 3.95 0.61 -5.88
CA GLY A 22 4.24 2.04 -5.85
C GLY A 22 3.13 2.87 -5.22
N LEU A 23 1.86 2.61 -5.57
CA LEU A 23 0.71 3.29 -4.98
C LEU A 23 0.55 3.00 -3.49
N CYS A 24 0.67 1.74 -3.08
CA CYS A 24 0.58 1.37 -1.67
C CYS A 24 1.70 2.00 -0.84
N ALA A 25 2.95 1.91 -1.30
CA ALA A 25 4.07 2.53 -0.59
C ALA A 25 3.96 4.06 -0.57
N GLY A 26 3.61 4.67 -1.70
CA GLY A 26 3.46 6.11 -1.86
C GLY A 26 2.40 6.73 -0.95
N ALA A 27 1.34 5.98 -0.62
CA ALA A 27 0.25 6.44 0.24
C ALA A 27 0.72 6.97 1.61
N ASN A 28 1.81 6.44 2.15
CA ASN A 28 2.39 6.87 3.42
C ASN A 28 3.17 8.20 3.35
N TYR A 29 3.47 8.68 2.14
CA TYR A 29 4.34 9.84 1.94
C TYR A 29 3.60 11.08 1.44
N TYR A 30 2.30 11.00 1.12
CA TYR A 30 1.53 12.14 0.60
C TYR A 30 1.50 13.33 1.54
N CYS A 31 1.40 13.11 2.85
CA CYS A 31 1.23 14.17 3.83
C CYS A 31 2.48 15.06 4.00
N GLN A 32 3.69 14.52 3.78
CA GLN A 32 4.93 15.25 4.05
C GLN A 32 5.03 16.59 3.29
N PRO A 33 4.83 16.67 1.95
CA PRO A 33 4.86 17.93 1.23
C PRO A 33 3.60 18.78 1.42
N LEU A 34 2.55 18.25 2.08
CA LEU A 34 1.26 18.91 2.25
C LEU A 34 1.09 19.62 3.59
N ILE A 35 2.07 19.54 4.49
CA ILE A 35 1.94 20.05 5.88
C ILE A 35 1.50 21.51 5.89
N SER A 36 2.13 22.38 5.10
CA SER A 36 1.79 23.81 5.04
C SER A 36 0.38 24.06 4.49
N SER A 37 -0.03 23.33 3.48
CA SER A 37 -1.36 23.47 2.86
C SER A 37 -2.47 22.96 3.79
N ILE A 38 -2.22 21.88 4.52
CA ILE A 38 -3.13 21.33 5.54
C ILE A 38 -3.25 22.32 6.71
N GLN A 39 -2.11 22.88 7.15
CA GLN A 39 -2.06 23.90 8.20
C GLN A 39 -2.93 25.10 7.86
N GLN A 40 -2.80 25.65 6.63
CA GLN A 40 -3.61 26.77 6.17
C GLN A 40 -5.09 26.40 6.07
N SER A 41 -5.40 25.21 5.59
CA SER A 41 -6.80 24.78 5.40
C SER A 41 -7.57 24.57 6.71
N PHE A 42 -6.90 24.11 7.76
CA PHE A 42 -7.55 23.83 9.06
C PHE A 42 -7.25 24.88 10.12
N GLY A 43 -6.39 25.87 9.85
CA GLY A 43 -5.97 26.86 10.85
C GLY A 43 -5.26 26.24 12.06
N ALA A 44 -4.62 25.09 11.90
CA ALA A 44 -4.05 24.32 12.99
C ALA A 44 -2.55 24.59 13.13
N PRO A 45 -1.97 24.44 14.34
CA PRO A 45 -0.53 24.55 14.56
C PRO A 45 0.23 23.50 13.73
N GLN A 46 1.39 23.86 13.22
CA GLN A 46 2.26 22.95 12.44
C GLN A 46 2.59 21.64 13.18
N SER A 47 2.79 21.72 14.49
CA SER A 47 3.06 20.55 15.34
C SER A 47 1.93 19.52 15.31
N GLN A 48 0.67 19.97 15.29
CA GLN A 48 -0.48 19.07 15.20
C GLN A 48 -0.61 18.47 13.80
N VAL A 49 -0.36 19.25 12.74
CA VAL A 49 -0.38 18.73 11.37
C VAL A 49 0.74 17.72 11.15
N ALA A 50 1.93 17.94 11.71
CA ALA A 50 3.05 17.03 11.65
C ALA A 50 2.76 15.65 12.28
N LEU A 51 1.87 15.57 13.28
CA LEU A 51 1.39 14.30 13.86
C LEU A 51 0.76 13.38 12.78
N THR A 52 0.22 13.94 11.70
CA THR A 52 -0.32 13.12 10.61
C THR A 52 0.76 12.22 10.00
N VAL A 53 1.99 12.73 9.85
CA VAL A 53 3.13 11.93 9.36
C VAL A 53 3.48 10.83 10.37
N THR A 54 3.48 11.17 11.66
CA THR A 54 3.73 10.18 12.74
C THR A 54 2.68 9.07 12.72
N PHE A 55 1.39 9.43 12.62
CA PHE A 55 0.30 8.45 12.52
C PHE A 55 0.42 7.56 11.28
N ALA A 56 0.81 8.12 10.13
CA ALA A 56 1.05 7.33 8.93
C ALA A 56 2.13 6.27 9.18
N GLN A 57 3.27 6.65 9.73
CA GLN A 57 4.41 5.75 9.95
C GLN A 57 4.13 4.71 11.05
N VAL A 58 3.52 5.12 12.17
CA VAL A 58 3.17 4.20 13.26
C VAL A 58 2.12 3.20 12.80
N SER A 59 1.07 3.63 12.12
CA SER A 59 0.04 2.72 11.61
C SER A 59 0.59 1.76 10.55
N TYR A 60 1.50 2.23 9.68
CA TYR A 60 2.20 1.36 8.74
C TYR A 60 3.06 0.31 9.45
N ALA A 61 3.82 0.71 10.47
CA ALA A 61 4.62 -0.21 11.27
C ALA A 61 3.74 -1.27 11.99
N LEU A 62 2.59 -0.87 12.52
CA LEU A 62 1.60 -1.80 13.08
C LEU A 62 1.04 -2.75 12.00
N GLY A 63 0.80 -2.24 10.80
CA GLY A 63 0.40 -3.05 9.66
C GLY A 63 1.45 -4.10 9.29
N LEU A 64 2.73 -3.73 9.29
CA LEU A 64 3.84 -4.66 9.06
C LEU A 64 3.89 -5.75 10.13
N LEU A 65 3.68 -5.37 11.38
CA LEU A 65 3.78 -6.31 12.52
C LEU A 65 2.59 -7.28 12.59
N PHE A 66 1.37 -6.81 12.34
CA PHE A 66 0.16 -7.59 12.57
C PHE A 66 -0.51 -8.09 11.28
N ILE A 67 -0.50 -7.29 10.21
CA ILE A 67 -1.23 -7.63 8.98
C ILE A 67 -0.37 -8.46 8.02
N VAL A 68 0.91 -8.15 7.87
CA VAL A 68 1.78 -8.89 6.93
C VAL A 68 1.89 -10.36 7.29
N PRO A 69 2.08 -10.78 8.56
CA PRO A 69 2.09 -12.20 8.93
C PRO A 69 0.76 -12.93 8.64
N LEU A 70 -0.38 -12.22 8.68
CA LEU A 70 -1.66 -12.78 8.26
C LEU A 70 -1.65 -13.18 6.77
N GLY A 71 -0.91 -12.43 5.94
CA GLY A 71 -0.74 -12.74 4.52
C GLY A 71 -0.10 -14.11 4.25
N ASP A 72 0.61 -14.70 5.21
CA ASP A 72 1.19 -16.04 5.06
C ASP A 72 0.21 -17.17 5.34
N ILE A 73 -0.89 -16.87 6.03
CA ILE A 73 -1.91 -17.83 6.45
C ILE A 73 -3.13 -17.79 5.53
N VAL A 74 -3.49 -16.59 5.06
CA VAL A 74 -4.69 -16.38 4.25
C VAL A 74 -4.38 -16.44 2.74
N ASN A 75 -5.43 -16.61 1.94
CA ASN A 75 -5.31 -16.60 0.49
C ASN A 75 -4.87 -15.21 0.00
N LYS A 76 -3.59 -15.10 -0.39
CA LYS A 76 -2.97 -13.85 -0.85
C LYS A 76 -3.71 -13.20 -2.02
N THR A 77 -4.32 -14.00 -2.90
CA THR A 77 -5.07 -13.51 -4.08
C THR A 77 -6.26 -12.63 -3.68
N LYS A 78 -6.94 -12.97 -2.58
CA LYS A 78 -8.07 -12.18 -2.06
C LYS A 78 -7.60 -11.13 -1.03
N PHE A 79 -6.56 -11.46 -0.29
CA PHE A 79 -6.09 -10.62 0.81
C PHE A 79 -5.43 -9.32 0.31
N ILE A 80 -4.61 -9.38 -0.74
CA ILE A 80 -3.95 -8.20 -1.31
C ILE A 80 -4.97 -7.16 -1.80
N PRO A 81 -5.96 -7.49 -2.66
CA PRO A 81 -6.99 -6.53 -3.03
C PRO A 81 -7.80 -6.00 -1.84
N LEU A 82 -8.08 -6.83 -0.83
CA LEU A 82 -8.78 -6.39 0.38
C LEU A 82 -7.97 -5.32 1.15
N LEU A 83 -6.66 -5.51 1.28
CA LEU A 83 -5.78 -4.50 1.87
C LEU A 83 -5.80 -3.19 1.06
N MET A 84 -5.74 -3.30 -0.27
CA MET A 84 -5.82 -2.13 -1.15
C MET A 84 -7.16 -1.40 -1.01
N LEU A 85 -8.28 -2.11 -0.86
CA LEU A 85 -9.59 -1.51 -0.59
C LEU A 85 -9.61 -0.78 0.76
N GLY A 86 -9.03 -1.37 1.80
CA GLY A 86 -8.88 -0.73 3.10
C GLY A 86 -8.04 0.55 3.03
N ALA A 87 -6.91 0.51 2.31
CA ALA A 87 -6.08 1.69 2.08
C ALA A 87 -6.83 2.77 1.28
N ALA A 88 -7.55 2.38 0.23
CA ALA A 88 -8.38 3.30 -0.57
C ALA A 88 -9.48 3.97 0.27
N ALA A 89 -10.12 3.22 1.18
CA ALA A 89 -11.11 3.78 2.11
C ALA A 89 -10.46 4.82 3.04
N GLY A 90 -9.28 4.54 3.59
CA GLY A 90 -8.52 5.50 4.39
C GLY A 90 -8.17 6.78 3.62
N LEU A 91 -7.69 6.64 2.38
CA LEU A 91 -7.41 7.78 1.49
C LEU A 91 -8.69 8.57 1.16
N GLY A 92 -9.82 7.88 0.96
CA GLY A 92 -11.13 8.52 0.77
C GLY A 92 -11.55 9.35 1.99
N ILE A 93 -11.34 8.86 3.21
CA ILE A 93 -11.59 9.60 4.44
C ILE A 93 -10.67 10.84 4.51
N CYS A 94 -9.38 10.71 4.14
CA CYS A 94 -8.46 11.86 4.06
C CYS A 94 -8.96 12.90 3.06
N ALA A 95 -9.43 12.49 1.89
CA ALA A 95 -9.97 13.38 0.86
C ALA A 95 -11.20 14.16 1.33
N LEU A 96 -12.06 13.50 2.10
CA LEU A 96 -13.30 14.07 2.63
C LEU A 96 -13.11 14.80 3.98
N SER A 97 -11.88 14.80 4.55
CA SER A 97 -11.64 15.34 5.87
C SER A 97 -11.99 16.83 5.96
N VAL A 98 -12.76 17.18 6.97
CA VAL A 98 -13.17 18.59 7.28
C VAL A 98 -12.41 19.14 8.49
N ASN A 99 -11.67 18.30 9.18
CA ASN A 99 -10.86 18.63 10.36
C ASN A 99 -9.67 17.67 10.51
N LEU A 100 -8.72 18.04 11.39
CA LEU A 100 -7.52 17.22 11.65
C LEU A 100 -7.83 15.82 12.21
N PRO A 101 -8.72 15.63 13.19
CA PRO A 101 -9.04 14.28 13.69
C PRO A 101 -9.53 13.33 12.59
N MET A 102 -10.37 13.81 11.68
CA MET A 102 -10.84 13.01 10.55
C MET A 102 -9.69 12.65 9.60
N LEU A 103 -8.78 13.61 9.33
CA LEU A 103 -7.57 13.36 8.56
C LEU A 103 -6.68 12.29 9.23
N TRP A 104 -6.51 12.35 10.55
CA TRP A 104 -5.73 11.35 11.31
C TRP A 104 -6.34 9.95 11.21
N ILE A 105 -7.67 9.84 11.39
CA ILE A 105 -8.37 8.56 11.25
C ILE A 105 -8.16 7.99 9.84
N GLY A 106 -8.35 8.79 8.81
CA GLY A 106 -8.12 8.38 7.43
C GLY A 106 -6.66 7.93 7.19
N THR A 107 -5.71 8.69 7.73
CA THR A 107 -4.28 8.39 7.61
C THR A 107 -3.90 7.09 8.34
N ILE A 108 -4.44 6.85 9.54
CA ILE A 108 -4.21 5.62 10.30
C ILE A 108 -4.74 4.41 9.52
N ILE A 109 -5.95 4.51 8.98
CA ILE A 109 -6.54 3.43 8.17
C ILE A 109 -5.72 3.21 6.90
N ALA A 110 -5.39 4.28 6.16
CA ALA A 110 -4.59 4.18 4.95
C ALA A 110 -3.22 3.56 5.23
N GLY A 111 -2.52 4.01 6.27
CA GLY A 111 -1.20 3.49 6.66
C GLY A 111 -1.25 2.02 7.05
N LEU A 112 -2.23 1.63 7.88
CA LEU A 112 -2.39 0.26 8.34
C LEU A 112 -2.57 -0.73 7.19
N PHE A 113 -3.35 -0.37 6.17
CA PHE A 113 -3.68 -1.24 5.04
C PHE A 113 -2.75 -1.08 3.83
N SER A 114 -1.91 -0.06 3.77
CA SER A 114 -0.97 0.16 2.66
C SER A 114 0.20 -0.83 2.61
N VAL A 115 0.26 -1.77 3.55
CA VAL A 115 1.21 -2.88 3.60
C VAL A 115 0.98 -3.94 2.50
N ALA A 116 0.00 -3.77 1.62
CA ALA A 116 -0.29 -4.70 0.53
C ALA A 116 0.93 -5.01 -0.35
N ALA A 117 1.83 -4.04 -0.56
CA ALA A 117 3.08 -4.24 -1.29
C ALA A 117 3.97 -5.30 -0.63
N GLN A 118 4.03 -5.34 0.70
CA GLN A 118 4.84 -6.29 1.47
C GLN A 118 4.28 -7.73 1.43
N VAL A 119 3.00 -7.89 1.13
CA VAL A 119 2.37 -9.20 0.89
C VAL A 119 2.50 -9.61 -0.59
N LEU A 120 2.52 -8.63 -1.50
CA LEU A 120 2.59 -8.85 -2.95
C LEU A 120 3.96 -9.39 -3.38
N ILE A 121 5.05 -8.89 -2.80
CA ILE A 121 6.41 -9.31 -3.14
C ILE A 121 6.65 -10.80 -2.80
N PRO A 122 6.33 -11.31 -1.61
CA PRO A 122 6.41 -12.74 -1.33
C PRO A 122 5.47 -13.62 -2.18
N LEU A 123 4.33 -13.08 -2.63
CA LEU A 123 3.46 -13.81 -3.57
C LEU A 123 4.22 -14.13 -4.86
N VAL A 124 4.95 -13.16 -5.39
CA VAL A 124 5.71 -13.31 -6.64
C VAL A 124 6.78 -14.40 -6.52
N THR A 125 7.48 -14.49 -5.38
CA THR A 125 8.51 -15.53 -5.19
C THR A 125 7.93 -16.94 -5.22
N LEU A 126 6.64 -17.11 -4.95
CA LEU A 126 5.93 -18.39 -5.01
C LEU A 126 5.36 -18.70 -6.42
N ALA A 127 5.19 -17.68 -7.26
CA ALA A 127 4.51 -17.76 -8.56
C ALA A 127 5.46 -17.60 -9.76
N VAL A 128 6.76 -17.47 -9.53
CA VAL A 128 7.80 -17.26 -10.56
C VAL A 128 8.86 -18.35 -10.44
N ARG A 129 9.46 -18.73 -11.58
CA ARG A 129 10.59 -19.68 -11.62
C ARG A 129 11.78 -19.14 -10.81
N PRO A 130 12.54 -20.01 -10.10
CA PRO A 130 13.66 -19.59 -9.27
C PRO A 130 14.67 -18.69 -9.98
N GLU A 131 14.96 -18.95 -11.25
CA GLU A 131 15.95 -18.21 -12.06
C GLU A 131 15.52 -16.75 -12.34
N LYS A 132 14.20 -16.47 -12.27
CA LYS A 132 13.63 -15.15 -12.58
C LYS A 132 13.18 -14.37 -11.33
N ILE A 133 13.20 -14.98 -10.15
CA ILE A 133 12.74 -14.34 -8.91
C ILE A 133 13.43 -13.00 -8.71
N GLY A 134 14.76 -12.95 -8.78
CA GLY A 134 15.52 -11.71 -8.55
C GLY A 134 15.14 -10.59 -9.53
N GLN A 135 14.92 -10.93 -10.81
CA GLN A 135 14.52 -9.96 -11.83
C GLN A 135 13.13 -9.40 -11.56
N VAL A 136 12.16 -10.26 -11.23
CA VAL A 136 10.77 -9.82 -11.01
C VAL A 136 10.63 -9.06 -9.70
N VAL A 137 11.27 -9.52 -8.63
CA VAL A 137 11.29 -8.79 -7.35
C VAL A 137 11.97 -7.43 -7.52
N GLY A 138 13.11 -7.37 -8.21
CA GLY A 138 13.79 -6.10 -8.53
C GLY A 138 12.89 -5.14 -9.31
N PHE A 139 12.11 -5.65 -10.27
CA PHE A 139 11.14 -4.85 -11.03
C PHE A 139 10.02 -4.29 -10.13
N LEU A 140 9.45 -5.09 -9.25
CA LEU A 140 8.42 -4.64 -8.30
C LEU A 140 8.98 -3.61 -7.31
N MET A 141 10.19 -3.84 -6.80
CA MET A 141 10.88 -2.90 -5.91
C MET A 141 11.20 -1.57 -6.60
N SER A 142 11.56 -1.60 -7.88
CA SER A 142 11.73 -0.38 -8.67
C SER A 142 10.42 0.40 -8.78
N GLY A 143 9.30 -0.30 -9.03
CA GLY A 143 7.95 0.29 -9.03
C GLY A 143 7.59 0.93 -7.68
N LEU A 144 7.94 0.25 -6.58
CA LEU A 144 7.74 0.75 -5.22
C LEU A 144 8.53 2.06 -4.99
N LEU A 145 9.82 2.09 -5.32
CA LEU A 145 10.67 3.27 -5.13
C LEU A 145 10.23 4.45 -6.01
N VAL A 146 9.92 4.19 -7.29
CA VAL A 146 9.39 5.20 -8.20
C VAL A 146 8.05 5.73 -7.67
N GLY A 147 7.19 4.87 -7.14
CA GLY A 147 5.93 5.27 -6.53
C GLY A 147 6.10 6.21 -5.34
N ILE A 148 7.06 5.95 -4.46
CA ILE A 148 7.39 6.85 -3.33
C ILE A 148 7.87 8.22 -3.85
N LEU A 149 8.78 8.25 -4.82
CA LEU A 149 9.28 9.49 -5.40
C LEU A 149 8.18 10.30 -6.09
N LEU A 150 7.35 9.62 -6.90
CA LEU A 150 6.22 10.27 -7.58
C LEU A 150 5.18 10.76 -6.58
N SER A 151 4.90 10.04 -5.51
CA SER A 151 3.91 10.43 -4.51
C SER A 151 4.24 11.76 -3.86
N THR A 152 5.48 11.97 -3.46
CA THR A 152 5.94 13.22 -2.86
C THR A 152 5.91 14.39 -3.85
N SER A 153 6.41 14.14 -5.08
CA SER A 153 6.44 15.16 -6.14
C SER A 153 5.03 15.57 -6.59
N LEU A 154 4.15 14.59 -6.85
CA LEU A 154 2.77 14.86 -7.27
C LEU A 154 1.95 15.50 -6.16
N SER A 155 2.16 15.12 -4.90
CA SER A 155 1.47 15.75 -3.77
C SER A 155 1.77 17.25 -3.69
N GLY A 156 3.04 17.63 -3.79
CA GLY A 156 3.45 19.04 -3.83
C GLY A 156 2.88 19.78 -5.05
N LEU A 157 2.93 19.15 -6.22
CA LEU A 157 2.41 19.75 -7.45
C LEU A 157 0.90 20.00 -7.39
N PHE A 158 0.10 19.00 -7.01
CA PHE A 158 -1.35 19.15 -6.89
C PHE A 158 -1.74 20.15 -5.81
N SER A 159 -1.00 20.22 -4.71
CA SER A 159 -1.24 21.20 -3.66
C SER A 159 -1.07 22.62 -4.14
N ASN A 160 -0.07 22.88 -4.99
CA ASN A 160 0.22 24.22 -5.51
C ASN A 160 -0.71 24.63 -6.65
N LEU A 161 -1.14 23.69 -7.51
CA LEU A 161 -1.91 23.98 -8.70
C LEU A 161 -3.43 23.98 -8.49
N ILE A 162 -3.93 23.11 -7.60
CA ILE A 162 -5.37 22.87 -7.46
C ILE A 162 -5.77 22.89 -5.98
N HIS A 163 -5.54 21.78 -5.25
CA HIS A 163 -5.86 21.62 -3.83
C HIS A 163 -5.18 20.37 -3.28
N TRP A 164 -4.72 20.41 -2.04
CA TRP A 164 -3.99 19.31 -1.41
C TRP A 164 -4.80 18.00 -1.32
N LYS A 165 -6.12 18.05 -1.28
CA LYS A 165 -6.98 16.83 -1.24
C LYS A 165 -6.99 16.04 -2.55
N VAL A 166 -6.63 16.65 -3.67
CA VAL A 166 -6.71 16.01 -4.99
C VAL A 166 -5.85 14.75 -5.06
N ILE A 167 -4.66 14.76 -4.45
CA ILE A 167 -3.79 13.56 -4.43
C ILE A 167 -4.47 12.38 -3.75
N TYR A 168 -5.19 12.61 -2.65
CA TYR A 168 -5.92 11.56 -1.94
C TYR A 168 -7.07 10.99 -2.78
N ILE A 169 -7.81 11.84 -3.49
CA ILE A 169 -8.91 11.43 -4.39
C ILE A 169 -8.38 10.58 -5.53
N VAL A 170 -7.35 11.08 -6.23
CA VAL A 170 -6.74 10.38 -7.38
C VAL A 170 -6.17 9.03 -6.94
N SER A 171 -5.45 9.02 -5.82
CA SER A 171 -4.85 7.79 -5.31
C SER A 171 -5.88 6.78 -4.84
N ALA A 172 -6.96 7.21 -4.17
CA ALA A 172 -8.05 6.33 -3.78
C ALA A 172 -8.71 5.70 -5.01
N ALA A 173 -9.01 6.50 -6.04
CA ALA A 173 -9.62 6.02 -7.28
C ALA A 173 -8.71 5.01 -8.01
N LEU A 174 -7.42 5.32 -8.15
CA LEU A 174 -6.45 4.41 -8.77
C LEU A 174 -6.30 3.11 -7.97
N MET A 175 -6.28 3.20 -6.63
CA MET A 175 -6.15 2.03 -5.77
C MET A 175 -7.38 1.13 -5.84
N LEU A 176 -8.59 1.70 -5.91
CA LEU A 176 -9.84 0.96 -6.14
C LEU A 176 -9.82 0.24 -7.50
N ALA A 177 -9.44 0.95 -8.57
CA ALA A 177 -9.35 0.38 -9.90
C ALA A 177 -8.35 -0.79 -9.96
N LEU A 178 -7.15 -0.60 -9.40
CA LEU A 178 -6.12 -1.65 -9.34
C LEU A 178 -6.54 -2.82 -8.46
N ALA A 179 -7.16 -2.58 -7.32
CA ALA A 179 -7.69 -3.65 -6.47
C ALA A 179 -8.69 -4.52 -7.23
N GLY A 180 -9.62 -3.91 -7.98
CA GLY A 180 -10.58 -4.62 -8.82
C GLY A 180 -9.94 -5.43 -9.94
N ILE A 181 -8.91 -4.91 -10.59
CA ILE A 181 -8.17 -5.62 -11.64
C ILE A 181 -7.37 -6.79 -11.03
N LEU A 182 -6.64 -6.55 -9.95
CA LEU A 182 -5.83 -7.57 -9.29
C LEU A 182 -6.68 -8.69 -8.69
N MET A 183 -7.88 -8.38 -8.18
CA MET A 183 -8.83 -9.39 -7.69
C MET A 183 -9.19 -10.43 -8.75
N ARG A 184 -9.17 -10.04 -10.04
CA ARG A 184 -9.50 -10.91 -11.16
C ARG A 184 -8.27 -11.57 -11.81
N ARG A 185 -7.08 -10.97 -11.64
CA ARG A 185 -5.87 -11.38 -12.38
C ARG A 185 -4.82 -12.10 -11.53
N LEU A 186 -4.84 -11.94 -10.19
CA LEU A 186 -3.86 -12.59 -9.34
C LEU A 186 -4.04 -14.12 -9.37
N PRO A 187 -2.95 -14.89 -9.57
CA PRO A 187 -3.01 -16.34 -9.58
C PRO A 187 -3.33 -16.88 -8.19
N ALA A 188 -4.15 -17.93 -8.13
CA ALA A 188 -4.39 -18.66 -6.90
C ALA A 188 -3.11 -19.43 -6.53
N VAL A 189 -2.42 -18.97 -5.49
CA VAL A 189 -1.26 -19.69 -4.92
C VAL A 189 -1.71 -20.39 -3.66
N SER A 190 -1.35 -21.67 -3.53
CA SER A 190 -1.64 -22.47 -2.34
C SER A 190 -0.94 -21.87 -1.13
N THR A 191 -1.72 -21.50 -0.12
CA THR A 191 -1.19 -21.06 1.19
C THR A 191 -0.74 -22.25 2.02
N SER A 192 0.42 -22.16 2.64
CA SER A 192 0.81 -23.15 3.65
C SER A 192 -0.11 -23.00 4.89
N ARG A 193 -0.62 -24.12 5.39
CA ARG A 193 -1.43 -24.14 6.64
C ARG A 193 -0.54 -23.94 7.86
N MET A 194 0.03 -22.76 8.06
CA MET A 194 0.70 -22.42 9.31
C MET A 194 -0.29 -21.75 10.27
N SER A 195 -0.20 -22.08 11.56
CA SER A 195 -1.04 -21.43 12.58
C SER A 195 -0.47 -20.05 12.93
N TYR A 196 -1.35 -19.04 13.12
CA TYR A 196 -0.94 -17.68 13.49
C TYR A 196 -0.06 -17.64 14.74
N GLY A 197 -0.38 -18.48 15.75
CA GLY A 197 0.40 -18.59 16.99
C GLY A 197 1.82 -19.15 16.79
N SER A 198 2.07 -19.98 15.77
CA SER A 198 3.40 -20.52 15.49
C SER A 198 4.34 -19.47 14.88
N ILE A 199 3.81 -18.49 14.14
CA ILE A 199 4.59 -17.41 13.55
C ILE A 199 5.12 -16.48 14.64
N PHE A 200 4.27 -16.02 15.57
CA PHE A 200 4.72 -15.20 16.69
C PHE A 200 5.72 -15.92 17.62
N LYS A 201 5.56 -17.22 17.81
CA LYS A 201 6.50 -18.00 18.59
C LYS A 201 7.88 -18.13 17.90
N SER A 202 7.90 -18.19 16.58
CA SER A 202 9.13 -18.20 15.77
C SER A 202 9.85 -16.83 15.74
N MET A 203 9.11 -15.71 15.90
CA MET A 203 9.71 -14.36 15.96
C MET A 203 10.28 -14.03 17.34
N ALA A 204 9.92 -14.80 18.38
CA ALA A 204 10.38 -14.62 19.76
C ALA A 204 11.60 -15.50 20.13
N GLN A 205 12.08 -16.34 19.20
CA GLN A 205 13.32 -17.14 19.30
C GLN A 205 14.44 -16.51 18.48
#